data_e4bbb7ffc6ddf6b13d56b87282199768
#
_entry.id   e4bbb7ffc6ddf6b13d56b87282199768
#
_cell.length_a   1.000
_cell.length_b   1.000
_cell.length_c   1.000
_cell.angle_alpha   90.00
_cell.angle_beta   90.00
_cell.angle_gamma   90.00
#
_symmetry.space_group_name_H-M   'P 1'
#
loop_
_entity.id
_entity.type
_entity.pdbx_description
1 polymer ?
#
loop_
_entity_poly.entity_id
_entity_poly.type
_entity_poly.pdbx_seq_one_letter_code
_entity_poly.pdbx_strand_id
1 'polypeptide(L)'
;MTTLLLMFVVSALPPAASADSPNQVIYSEKTFADGKTRHFTYKTVDGIVIRYFILKSSDGVIRAAFDACDVCWLENKGYSQKGDFVVCNNCGKRFPSARINEVHGGCNPAPLKRNVENGNVIIQVADILDGKRYFNFQGGKR
;
A
#
# COMPACT_ATOMS: atom_id res chain seq x y z
N MET A 1 -35.95 52.28 23.76
CA MET A 1 -34.67 51.96 23.12
C MET A 1 -34.49 50.46 23.23
N THR A 2 -34.79 49.70 22.14
CA THR A 2 -34.78 48.22 22.15
C THR A 2 -33.55 47.79 21.37
N THR A 3 -32.55 47.22 22.07
CA THR A 3 -31.29 46.75 21.48
C THR A 3 -31.51 45.37 20.86
N LEU A 4 -31.43 45.29 19.55
CA LEU A 4 -31.51 44.02 18.80
C LEU A 4 -30.15 43.33 18.80
N LEU A 5 -30.04 42.19 19.49
CA LEU A 5 -28.84 41.36 19.53
C LEU A 5 -28.80 40.43 18.30
N LEU A 6 -27.91 40.73 17.34
CA LEU A 6 -27.70 39.86 16.17
C LEU A 6 -26.82 38.68 16.56
N MET A 7 -27.39 37.49 16.64
CA MET A 7 -26.61 36.26 16.80
C MET A 7 -26.04 35.82 15.45
N PHE A 8 -24.72 35.88 15.32
CA PHE A 8 -23.99 35.25 14.21
C PHE A 8 -23.90 33.74 14.42
N VAL A 9 -24.63 32.98 13.60
CA VAL A 9 -24.47 31.54 13.54
C VAL A 9 -23.27 31.22 12.62
N VAL A 10 -22.15 30.83 13.22
CA VAL A 10 -21.00 30.33 12.49
C VAL A 10 -21.30 28.89 12.08
N SER A 11 -21.69 28.69 10.83
CA SER A 11 -21.82 27.36 10.23
C SER A 11 -20.40 26.79 10.00
N ALA A 12 -19.99 25.83 10.83
CA ALA A 12 -18.79 25.03 10.59
C ALA A 12 -19.06 24.10 9.39
N LEU A 13 -18.37 24.33 8.26
CA LEU A 13 -18.34 23.35 7.18
C LEU A 13 -17.63 22.07 7.67
N PRO A 14 -18.17 20.88 7.32
CA PRO A 14 -17.46 19.64 7.59
C PRO A 14 -16.14 19.60 6.79
N PRO A 15 -15.08 18.95 7.32
CA PRO A 15 -13.84 18.80 6.59
C PRO A 15 -14.13 18.00 5.30
N ALA A 16 -13.76 18.58 4.16
CA ALA A 16 -13.85 17.91 2.87
C ALA A 16 -13.03 16.63 2.93
N ALA A 17 -13.66 15.49 2.62
CA ALA A 17 -12.97 14.25 2.37
C ALA A 17 -11.94 14.50 1.25
N SER A 18 -10.67 14.14 1.51
CA SER A 18 -9.60 14.28 0.52
C SER A 18 -9.99 13.46 -0.71
N ALA A 19 -10.30 14.14 -1.81
CA ALA A 19 -10.52 13.49 -3.09
C ALA A 19 -9.24 12.77 -3.48
N ASP A 20 -9.30 11.45 -3.72
CA ASP A 20 -8.23 10.70 -4.33
C ASP A 20 -7.83 11.41 -5.63
N SER A 21 -6.59 11.89 -5.67
CA SER A 21 -6.06 12.42 -6.92
C SER A 21 -6.00 11.26 -7.91
N PRO A 22 -6.46 11.42 -9.18
CA PRO A 22 -6.54 10.31 -10.14
C PRO A 22 -5.20 9.60 -10.37
N ASN A 23 -4.10 10.18 -9.93
CA ASN A 23 -2.74 9.69 -10.13
C ASN A 23 -2.07 9.11 -8.87
N GLN A 24 -2.75 9.04 -7.74
CA GLN A 24 -2.19 8.51 -6.50
C GLN A 24 -3.27 7.85 -5.63
N VAL A 25 -2.86 6.88 -4.82
CA VAL A 25 -3.66 6.31 -3.75
C VAL A 25 -3.11 6.78 -2.40
N ILE A 26 -4.01 7.11 -1.47
CA ILE A 26 -3.66 7.70 -0.18
C ILE A 26 -4.30 6.88 0.93
N TYR A 27 -3.49 6.51 1.93
CA TYR A 27 -3.94 5.80 3.12
C TYR A 27 -3.55 6.59 4.37
N SER A 28 -4.39 6.58 5.40
CA SER A 28 -3.98 7.11 6.70
C SER A 28 -2.87 6.24 7.29
N GLU A 29 -1.75 6.84 7.73
CA GLU A 29 -0.67 6.13 8.42
C GLU A 29 -1.17 5.36 9.65
N LYS A 30 -2.20 5.88 10.33
CA LYS A 30 -2.83 5.24 11.49
C LYS A 30 -3.37 3.85 11.19
N THR A 31 -3.74 3.57 9.94
CA THR A 31 -4.21 2.24 9.49
C THR A 31 -3.18 1.15 9.77
N PHE A 32 -1.90 1.50 9.82
CA PHE A 32 -0.78 0.56 9.96
C PHE A 32 -0.15 0.58 11.35
N ALA A 33 -0.72 1.33 12.30
CA ALA A 33 -0.13 1.54 13.63
C ALA A 33 0.05 0.25 14.44
N ASP A 34 -0.75 -0.79 14.15
CA ASP A 34 -0.68 -2.09 14.81
C ASP A 34 0.41 -3.03 14.23
N GLY A 35 1.18 -2.57 13.25
CA GLY A 35 2.23 -3.35 12.59
C GLY A 35 1.74 -4.50 11.72
N LYS A 36 0.42 -4.64 11.53
CA LYS A 36 -0.14 -5.69 10.69
C LYS A 36 -0.09 -5.32 9.22
N THR A 37 0.28 -6.29 8.40
CA THR A 37 0.26 -6.16 6.95
C THR A 37 -1.19 -6.01 6.45
N ARG A 38 -1.43 -5.00 5.62
CA ARG A 38 -2.68 -4.77 4.90
C ARG A 38 -2.43 -4.98 3.41
N HIS A 39 -3.24 -5.83 2.79
CA HIS A 39 -3.19 -6.10 1.35
C HIS A 39 -4.19 -5.24 0.62
N PHE A 40 -3.78 -4.73 -0.54
CA PHE A 40 -4.55 -3.87 -1.41
C PHE A 40 -4.48 -4.37 -2.85
N THR A 41 -5.43 -3.93 -3.65
CA THR A 41 -5.48 -4.22 -5.08
C THR A 41 -5.68 -2.94 -5.88
N TYR A 42 -5.07 -2.89 -7.06
CA TYR A 42 -5.31 -1.87 -8.07
C TYR A 42 -5.66 -2.54 -9.40
N LYS A 43 -6.83 -2.24 -9.94
CA LYS A 43 -7.27 -2.78 -11.22
C LYS A 43 -6.91 -1.80 -12.33
N THR A 44 -6.11 -2.26 -13.29
CA THR A 44 -5.72 -1.47 -14.46
C THR A 44 -6.87 -1.37 -15.48
N VAL A 45 -6.78 -0.42 -16.41
CA VAL A 45 -7.79 -0.23 -17.46
C VAL A 45 -7.95 -1.45 -18.38
N ASP A 46 -6.88 -2.23 -18.56
CA ASP A 46 -6.88 -3.50 -19.31
C ASP A 46 -7.20 -4.73 -18.46
N GLY A 47 -7.68 -4.52 -17.23
CA GLY A 47 -8.26 -5.55 -16.38
C GLY A 47 -7.27 -6.34 -15.53
N ILE A 48 -5.96 -6.01 -15.53
CA ILE A 48 -4.98 -6.66 -14.67
C ILE A 48 -5.15 -6.16 -13.24
N VAL A 49 -5.18 -7.09 -12.27
CA VAL A 49 -5.28 -6.79 -10.84
C VAL A 49 -3.89 -6.87 -10.23
N ILE A 50 -3.31 -5.72 -9.94
CA ILE A 50 -2.03 -5.59 -9.25
C ILE A 50 -2.28 -5.67 -7.75
N ARG A 51 -1.55 -6.56 -7.05
CA ARG A 51 -1.63 -6.72 -5.60
C ARG A 51 -0.37 -6.17 -4.94
N TYR A 52 -0.55 -5.49 -3.82
CA TYR A 52 0.52 -4.99 -2.99
C TYR A 52 0.11 -4.97 -1.53
N PHE A 53 1.06 -4.80 -0.65
CA PHE A 53 0.80 -4.68 0.77
C PHE A 53 1.58 -3.52 1.40
N ILE A 54 1.07 -3.04 2.51
CA ILE A 54 1.67 -2.01 3.33
C ILE A 54 1.68 -2.49 4.79
N LEU A 55 2.74 -2.21 5.51
CA LEU A 55 2.84 -2.46 6.95
C LEU A 55 3.71 -1.38 7.62
N LYS A 56 3.55 -1.20 8.90
CA LYS A 56 4.53 -0.51 9.74
C LYS A 56 5.46 -1.58 10.32
N SER A 57 6.73 -1.55 9.92
CA SER A 57 7.72 -2.51 10.39
C SER A 57 8.12 -2.27 11.84
N SER A 58 8.80 -3.24 12.46
CA SER A 58 9.21 -3.18 13.89
C SER A 58 10.12 -2.01 14.23
N ASP A 59 10.81 -1.44 13.25
CA ASP A 59 11.61 -0.21 13.40
C ASP A 59 10.78 1.08 13.27
N GLY A 60 9.44 0.98 13.15
CA GLY A 60 8.52 2.12 13.05
C GLY A 60 8.37 2.73 11.66
N VAL A 61 9.01 2.18 10.64
CA VAL A 61 8.97 2.69 9.26
C VAL A 61 7.80 2.07 8.50
N ILE A 62 7.04 2.90 7.77
CA ILE A 62 6.04 2.41 6.80
C ILE A 62 6.76 1.82 5.59
N ARG A 63 6.40 0.59 5.25
CA ARG A 63 6.96 -0.15 4.12
C ARG A 63 5.87 -0.61 3.18
N ALA A 64 6.14 -0.61 1.88
CA ALA A 64 5.21 -1.07 0.86
C ALA A 64 5.93 -1.97 -0.14
N ALA A 65 5.30 -3.04 -0.55
CA ALA A 65 5.85 -3.94 -1.55
C ALA A 65 4.73 -4.58 -2.38
N PHE A 66 5.05 -5.01 -3.59
CA PHE A 66 4.17 -5.86 -4.37
C PHE A 66 4.00 -7.21 -3.69
N ASP A 67 2.82 -7.77 -3.79
CA ASP A 67 2.50 -9.12 -3.31
C ASP A 67 3.04 -10.20 -4.28
N ALA A 68 4.28 -10.01 -4.70
CA ALA A 68 5.00 -10.80 -5.68
C ALA A 68 6.51 -10.57 -5.58
N CYS A 69 7.31 -11.44 -6.17
CA CYS A 69 8.76 -11.34 -6.27
C CYS A 69 9.27 -11.82 -7.64
N ASP A 70 10.54 -11.60 -7.93
CA ASP A 70 11.13 -11.95 -9.22
C ASP A 70 11.16 -13.47 -9.51
N VAL A 71 11.09 -14.32 -8.48
CA VAL A 71 11.20 -15.78 -8.62
C VAL A 71 9.85 -16.48 -8.60
N CYS A 72 8.99 -16.14 -7.63
CA CYS A 72 7.76 -16.89 -7.35
C CYS A 72 6.49 -16.26 -7.93
N TRP A 73 6.57 -15.17 -8.68
CA TRP A 73 5.40 -14.42 -9.15
C TRP A 73 4.43 -15.28 -10.01
N LEU A 74 4.95 -16.21 -10.81
CA LEU A 74 4.14 -17.08 -11.66
C LEU A 74 3.19 -17.99 -10.86
N GLU A 75 3.57 -18.35 -9.63
CA GLU A 75 2.74 -19.16 -8.74
C GLU A 75 1.56 -18.39 -8.13
N ASN A 76 1.59 -17.06 -8.23
CA ASN A 76 0.50 -16.16 -7.82
C ASN A 76 0.05 -16.32 -6.35
N LYS A 77 0.93 -16.79 -5.46
CA LYS A 77 0.60 -17.10 -4.06
C LYS A 77 0.81 -15.93 -3.11
N GLY A 78 1.64 -14.95 -3.49
CA GLY A 78 1.92 -13.75 -2.70
C GLY A 78 2.60 -14.02 -1.37
N TYR A 79 2.32 -13.15 -0.41
CA TYR A 79 2.96 -13.13 0.91
C TYR A 79 1.93 -13.12 2.04
N SER A 80 2.36 -13.60 3.19
CA SER A 80 1.62 -13.49 4.46
C SER A 80 2.54 -13.01 5.57
N GLN A 81 1.97 -12.44 6.64
CA GLN A 81 2.73 -12.04 7.82
C GLN A 81 2.71 -13.14 8.89
N LYS A 82 3.87 -13.43 9.48
CA LYS A 82 4.03 -14.29 10.67
C LYS A 82 4.91 -13.58 11.69
N GLY A 83 4.31 -12.99 12.71
CA GLY A 83 5.02 -12.14 13.67
C GLY A 83 5.67 -10.95 12.96
N ASP A 84 6.95 -10.72 13.17
CA ASP A 84 7.74 -9.67 12.53
C ASP A 84 8.34 -10.08 11.17
N PHE A 85 7.79 -11.11 10.54
CA PHE A 85 8.27 -11.59 9.25
C PHE A 85 7.17 -11.55 8.19
N VAL A 86 7.56 -11.14 6.98
CA VAL A 86 6.80 -11.36 5.75
C VAL A 86 7.30 -12.67 5.14
N VAL A 87 6.40 -13.57 4.81
CA VAL A 87 6.70 -14.94 4.37
C VAL A 87 6.17 -15.16 2.96
N CYS A 88 7.03 -15.61 2.04
CA CYS A 88 6.61 -16.03 0.71
C CYS A 88 5.77 -17.31 0.80
N ASN A 89 4.52 -17.23 0.34
CA ASN A 89 3.58 -18.37 0.42
C ASN A 89 3.94 -19.51 -0.55
N ASN A 90 4.84 -19.28 -1.50
CA ASN A 90 5.30 -20.32 -2.42
C ASN A 90 6.52 -21.08 -1.87
N CYS A 91 7.61 -20.36 -1.59
CA CYS A 91 8.88 -21.00 -1.20
C CYS A 91 9.12 -21.03 0.33
N GLY A 92 8.28 -20.39 1.13
CA GLY A 92 8.38 -20.35 2.59
C GLY A 92 9.50 -19.47 3.14
N LYS A 93 10.26 -18.78 2.31
CA LYS A 93 11.31 -17.85 2.78
C LYS A 93 10.69 -16.72 3.60
N ARG A 94 11.41 -16.36 4.66
CA ARG A 94 11.00 -15.36 5.65
C ARG A 94 11.88 -14.13 5.56
N PHE A 95 11.26 -12.96 5.55
CA PHE A 95 11.93 -11.67 5.43
C PHE A 95 11.52 -10.80 6.63
N PRO A 96 12.47 -10.33 7.47
CA PRO A 96 12.15 -9.43 8.58
C PRO A 96 11.43 -8.19 8.05
N SER A 97 10.42 -7.71 8.76
CA SER A 97 9.61 -6.57 8.33
C SER A 97 10.47 -5.33 8.05
N ALA A 98 11.49 -5.09 8.87
CA ALA A 98 12.43 -3.98 8.72
C ALA A 98 13.35 -4.09 7.48
N ARG A 99 13.34 -5.22 6.78
CA ARG A 99 14.15 -5.42 5.55
C ARG A 99 13.32 -5.25 4.28
N ILE A 100 12.01 -5.13 4.38
CA ILE A 100 11.12 -4.85 3.25
C ILE A 100 11.46 -3.47 2.69
N ASN A 101 11.61 -3.34 1.38
CA ASN A 101 12.15 -2.20 0.62
C ASN A 101 13.67 -1.98 0.72
N GLU A 102 14.36 -2.61 1.67
CA GLU A 102 15.82 -2.46 1.82
C GLU A 102 16.59 -3.51 1.02
N VAL A 103 16.06 -4.75 0.99
CA VAL A 103 16.65 -5.85 0.24
C VAL A 103 15.80 -6.15 -0.98
N HIS A 104 16.44 -6.25 -2.13
CA HIS A 104 15.78 -6.39 -3.44
C HIS A 104 16.21 -7.69 -4.11
N GLY A 105 15.35 -8.19 -4.99
CA GLY A 105 15.62 -9.34 -5.84
C GLY A 105 15.39 -10.71 -5.19
N GLY A 106 15.48 -11.74 -5.98
CA GLY A 106 15.17 -13.11 -5.57
C GLY A 106 13.73 -13.26 -5.08
N CYS A 107 13.55 -13.92 -3.94
CA CYS A 107 12.24 -14.07 -3.29
C CYS A 107 11.88 -12.94 -2.33
N ASN A 108 12.66 -11.85 -2.24
CA ASN A 108 12.23 -10.67 -1.51
C ASN A 108 10.99 -10.06 -2.19
N PRO A 109 10.01 -9.57 -1.43
CA PRO A 109 8.89 -8.85 -2.05
C PRO A 109 9.41 -7.69 -2.89
N ALA A 110 8.92 -7.57 -4.12
CA ALA A 110 9.34 -6.50 -5.02
C ALA A 110 8.94 -5.13 -4.44
N PRO A 111 9.86 -4.16 -4.36
CA PRO A 111 9.62 -2.91 -3.66
C PRO A 111 8.57 -2.05 -4.39
N LEU A 112 7.70 -1.40 -3.60
CA LEU A 112 6.77 -0.39 -4.09
C LEU A 112 7.14 0.96 -3.45
N LYS A 113 7.35 1.98 -4.27
CA LYS A 113 7.66 3.33 -3.78
C LYS A 113 6.46 3.92 -3.04
N ARG A 114 6.74 4.62 -1.95
CA ARG A 114 5.76 5.35 -1.16
C ARG A 114 6.40 6.58 -0.53
N ASN A 115 5.59 7.60 -0.29
CA ASN A 115 5.93 8.74 0.56
C ASN A 115 5.05 8.71 1.81
N VAL A 116 5.57 9.21 2.93
CA VAL A 116 4.80 9.38 4.16
C VAL A 116 4.87 10.86 4.52
N GLU A 117 3.74 11.54 4.44
CA GLU A 117 3.64 12.98 4.63
C GLU A 117 2.35 13.33 5.37
N ASN A 118 2.44 14.18 6.39
CA ASN A 118 1.28 14.68 7.13
C ASN A 118 0.35 13.57 7.64
N GLY A 119 0.90 12.44 8.09
CA GLY A 119 0.15 11.29 8.58
C GLY A 119 -0.54 10.46 7.49
N ASN A 120 -0.14 10.62 6.23
CA ASN A 120 -0.63 9.86 5.09
C ASN A 120 0.49 9.08 4.41
N VAL A 121 0.15 7.88 3.97
CA VAL A 121 0.96 7.06 3.07
C VAL A 121 0.47 7.29 1.65
N ILE A 122 1.32 7.82 0.80
CA ILE A 122 1.01 8.22 -0.57
C ILE A 122 1.77 7.32 -1.53
N ILE A 123 1.06 6.68 -2.44
CA ILE A 123 1.64 5.85 -3.51
C ILE A 123 1.17 6.38 -4.86
N GLN A 124 2.10 6.65 -5.76
CA GLN A 124 1.76 7.08 -7.11
C GLN A 124 1.21 5.89 -7.91
N VAL A 125 0.15 6.12 -8.67
CA VAL A 125 -0.42 5.09 -9.55
C VAL A 125 0.61 4.59 -10.56
N ALA A 126 1.47 5.48 -11.06
CA ALA A 126 2.58 5.10 -11.95
C ALA A 126 3.50 4.06 -11.30
N ASP A 127 3.86 4.22 -10.02
CA ASP A 127 4.69 3.25 -9.29
C ASP A 127 3.96 1.91 -9.08
N ILE A 128 2.62 1.92 -8.92
CA ILE A 128 1.82 0.67 -8.88
C ILE A 128 1.85 -0.03 -10.24
N LEU A 129 1.70 0.73 -11.33
CA LEU A 129 1.70 0.19 -12.69
C LEU A 129 3.05 -0.45 -13.08
N ASP A 130 4.17 0.00 -12.51
CA ASP A 130 5.49 -0.63 -12.71
C ASP A 130 5.50 -2.11 -12.27
N GLY A 131 4.65 -2.49 -11.31
CA GLY A 131 4.49 -3.87 -10.85
C GLY A 131 3.58 -4.74 -11.71
N LYS A 132 2.96 -4.21 -12.75
CA LYS A 132 1.99 -4.92 -13.61
C LYS A 132 2.54 -6.23 -14.16
N ARG A 133 3.84 -6.28 -14.47
CA ARG A 133 4.51 -7.48 -14.99
C ARG A 133 4.35 -8.71 -14.11
N TYR A 134 4.27 -8.55 -12.79
CA TYR A 134 4.12 -9.64 -11.83
C TYR A 134 2.71 -10.24 -11.79
N PHE A 135 1.73 -9.59 -12.41
CA PHE A 135 0.30 -9.95 -12.34
C PHE A 135 -0.33 -10.18 -13.71
N ASN A 136 0.46 -10.05 -14.78
CA ASN A 136 0.02 -10.33 -16.14
C ASN A 136 0.27 -11.80 -16.49
N PHE A 137 -0.66 -12.68 -16.09
CA PHE A 137 -0.56 -14.12 -16.32
C PHE A 137 -1.00 -14.55 -17.73
N GLN A 138 -1.47 -13.62 -18.56
CA GLN A 138 -1.98 -13.95 -19.91
C GLN A 138 -0.85 -14.31 -20.91
N GLY A 139 0.42 -14.00 -20.58
CA GLY A 139 1.58 -14.34 -21.41
C GLY A 139 2.32 -15.63 -21.01
N GLY A 140 1.89 -16.34 -19.98
CA GLY A 140 2.61 -17.43 -19.33
C GLY A 140 1.96 -18.81 -19.42
N LYS A 141 1.35 -19.17 -20.54
CA LYS A 141 1.14 -20.60 -20.83
C LYS A 141 2.42 -21.14 -21.45
N ARG A 142 3.22 -21.83 -20.67
CA ARG A 142 4.14 -22.87 -21.14
C ARG A 142 3.62 -24.24 -20.72
#